data_bed91d1bc026fc9aa41de72577b4feeb
#
_entry.id   bed91d1bc026fc9aa41de72577b4feeb
#
_cell.length_a   1.000
_cell.length_b   1.000
_cell.length_c   1.000
_cell.angle_alpha   90.00
_cell.angle_beta   90.00
_cell.angle_gamma   90.00
#
_symmetry.space_group_name_H-M   'P 1'
#
loop_
_entity.id
_entity.type
_entity.pdbx_description
1 polymer ?
#
loop_
_entity_poly.entity_id
_entity_poly.type
_entity_poly.pdbx_seq_one_letter_code
_entity_poly.pdbx_strand_id
1 'polypeptide(L)'
;MLKLNIIFNLLGKSWALISTFVFIPLYVHILGIEMYGIIGFYTTLLVILAFADLGLTATLTREVSRNYSHQKGGNTYLMDLLKTYELLYLFISITIAFIVYIVAPLIVNRWLHLSSNMNPEDVILAVRYLGFAIAFQLPANLFYGGLMWLEKQVSANILQILWGILRNLSAIFVLYYFSVSIVNFAICQFVSNLLYCLIIRSYLWISINPDRVKAAFKKNVLLSTWRYSTGMAMMSLISITLGQADKLIVSKLLPLKEFSYYSLASTVSIVPMIVAEIFGMAIFPRFARLVKENDIDNLSKLFLKGGYLLSLCVLTVSISLMFFSRNFLFAWTGSSVVAAKAQNVVILLLIGQTLQALALMPYYLGLAHGYVRINLQMGVISLLILLPCLFLTINKFGLIGGGISWALTNLLVTTFLVVKIVKRFLSSILLRWILQCILFPLISITICLWVLKLITPINLMFSQWRIFVCIGISATTTL
;
A
#
# COMPACT_ATOMS: atom_id res chain seq x y z
N MET A 1 -0.04 26.80 10.79
CA MET A 1 0.66 25.49 10.82
C MET A 1 -0.25 24.35 10.36
N LEU A 2 -1.45 24.12 10.92
CA LEU A 2 -2.32 22.99 10.56
C LEU A 2 -2.63 22.85 9.05
N LYS A 3 -2.99 23.96 8.37
CA LYS A 3 -3.27 23.95 6.91
C LYS A 3 -2.05 23.49 6.09
N LEU A 4 -0.85 23.97 6.43
CA LEU A 4 0.39 23.60 5.77
C LEU A 4 0.71 22.11 5.98
N ASN A 5 0.56 21.60 7.20
CA ASN A 5 0.77 20.18 7.51
C ASN A 5 -0.17 19.27 6.69
N ILE A 6 -1.44 19.64 6.55
CA ILE A 6 -2.41 18.90 5.74
C ILE A 6 -1.98 18.88 4.27
N ILE A 7 -1.60 20.05 3.71
CA ILE A 7 -1.17 20.17 2.31
C ILE A 7 0.08 19.28 2.05
N PHE A 8 1.10 19.37 2.91
CA PHE A 8 2.32 18.57 2.73
C PHE A 8 2.10 17.07 2.94
N ASN A 9 1.20 16.67 3.83
CA ASN A 9 0.81 15.26 3.96
C ASN A 9 0.10 14.74 2.71
N LEU A 10 -0.76 15.56 2.09
CA LEU A 10 -1.39 15.22 0.81
C LEU A 10 -0.35 15.15 -0.32
N LEU A 11 0.56 16.14 -0.40
CA LEU A 11 1.63 16.15 -1.39
C LEU A 11 2.54 14.92 -1.26
N GLY A 12 2.94 14.54 -0.04
CA GLY A 12 3.76 13.34 0.20
C GLY A 12 3.08 12.05 -0.26
N LYS A 13 1.79 11.87 0.08
CA LYS A 13 1.00 10.72 -0.38
C LYS A 13 0.79 10.72 -1.90
N SER A 14 0.44 11.88 -2.46
CA SER A 14 0.27 12.02 -3.92
C SER A 14 1.58 11.74 -4.67
N TRP A 15 2.71 12.23 -4.15
CA TRP A 15 4.02 11.95 -4.74
C TRP A 15 4.34 10.44 -4.74
N ALA A 16 4.06 9.74 -3.66
CA ALA A 16 4.30 8.29 -3.60
C ALA A 16 3.53 7.53 -4.70
N LEU A 17 2.29 7.93 -4.97
CA LEU A 17 1.47 7.38 -6.05
C LEU A 17 2.02 7.76 -7.43
N ILE A 18 2.21 9.05 -7.68
CA ILE A 18 2.73 9.57 -8.96
C ILE A 18 4.07 8.91 -9.29
N SER A 19 4.97 8.84 -8.30
CA SER A 19 6.27 8.18 -8.44
C SER A 19 6.13 6.73 -8.90
N THR A 20 5.22 5.96 -8.30
CA THR A 20 4.98 4.57 -8.69
C THR A 20 4.54 4.47 -10.15
N PHE A 21 3.57 5.30 -10.56
CA PHE A 21 3.06 5.26 -11.94
C PHE A 21 4.04 5.80 -12.98
N VAL A 22 4.93 6.71 -12.62
CA VAL A 22 5.94 7.27 -13.53
C VAL A 22 7.15 6.35 -13.68
N PHE A 23 7.65 5.78 -12.59
CA PHE A 23 8.92 5.05 -12.61
C PHE A 23 8.79 3.57 -12.99
N ILE A 24 7.66 2.92 -12.72
CA ILE A 24 7.46 1.50 -13.09
C ILE A 24 7.59 1.28 -14.60
N PRO A 25 6.94 2.03 -15.49
CA PRO A 25 7.12 1.85 -16.93
C PRO A 25 8.58 1.98 -17.37
N LEU A 26 9.29 2.94 -16.79
CA LEU A 26 10.72 3.16 -17.10
C LEU A 26 11.55 1.93 -16.69
N TYR A 27 11.31 1.37 -15.50
CA TYR A 27 11.98 0.14 -15.08
C TYR A 27 11.62 -1.06 -15.98
N VAL A 28 10.34 -1.21 -16.35
CA VAL A 28 9.91 -2.28 -17.27
C VAL A 28 10.55 -2.11 -18.65
N HIS A 29 10.69 -0.87 -19.13
CA HIS A 29 11.31 -0.60 -20.44
C HIS A 29 12.82 -0.85 -20.44
N ILE A 30 13.54 -0.43 -19.36
CA ILE A 30 15.00 -0.53 -19.27
C ILE A 30 15.42 -1.96 -18.90
N LEU A 31 14.87 -2.51 -17.85
CA LEU A 31 15.26 -3.81 -17.28
C LEU A 31 14.55 -5.01 -17.96
N GLY A 32 13.40 -4.76 -18.61
CA GLY A 32 12.54 -5.81 -19.08
C GLY A 32 11.58 -6.35 -18.02
N ILE A 33 10.55 -7.04 -18.47
CA ILE A 33 9.42 -7.48 -17.61
C ILE A 33 9.88 -8.50 -16.54
N GLU A 34 10.82 -9.36 -16.85
CA GLU A 34 11.22 -10.42 -15.93
C GLU A 34 12.06 -9.89 -14.76
N MET A 35 13.03 -9.00 -15.03
CA MET A 35 13.78 -8.34 -13.96
C MET A 35 12.87 -7.44 -13.11
N TYR A 36 11.82 -6.86 -13.70
CA TYR A 36 10.80 -6.16 -12.93
C TYR A 36 10.10 -7.08 -11.90
N GLY A 37 10.01 -8.38 -12.16
CA GLY A 37 9.50 -9.33 -11.19
C GLY A 37 10.30 -9.37 -9.89
N ILE A 38 11.61 -9.18 -9.95
CA ILE A 38 12.46 -9.07 -8.75
C ILE A 38 12.12 -7.79 -7.97
N ILE A 39 11.85 -6.69 -8.68
CA ILE A 39 11.39 -5.43 -8.06
C ILE A 39 10.02 -5.64 -7.39
N GLY A 40 9.10 -6.33 -8.06
CA GLY A 40 7.80 -6.70 -7.49
C GLY A 40 7.93 -7.58 -6.25
N PHE A 41 8.84 -8.54 -6.27
CA PHE A 41 9.13 -9.39 -5.11
C PHE A 41 9.76 -8.59 -3.96
N TYR A 42 10.70 -7.71 -4.27
CA TYR A 42 11.27 -6.78 -3.29
C TYR A 42 10.20 -5.91 -2.61
N THR A 43 9.28 -5.32 -3.37
CA THR A 43 8.20 -4.51 -2.80
C THR A 43 7.27 -5.35 -1.91
N THR A 44 7.02 -6.60 -2.27
CA THR A 44 6.26 -7.55 -1.44
C THR A 44 6.99 -7.86 -0.14
N LEU A 45 8.30 -8.16 -0.20
CA LEU A 45 9.13 -8.38 0.99
C LEU A 45 9.20 -7.14 1.88
N LEU A 46 9.32 -5.95 1.29
CA LEU A 46 9.36 -4.68 2.04
C LEU A 46 8.09 -4.50 2.89
N VAL A 47 6.91 -4.77 2.31
CA VAL A 47 5.65 -4.69 3.05
C VAL A 47 5.55 -5.77 4.13
N ILE A 48 5.98 -7.01 3.83
CA ILE A 48 5.96 -8.10 4.81
C ILE A 48 6.92 -7.82 5.96
N LEU A 49 8.14 -7.42 5.66
CA LEU A 49 9.15 -7.12 6.68
C LEU A 49 8.83 -5.86 7.49
N ALA A 50 7.92 -4.99 7.02
CA ALA A 50 7.37 -3.91 7.83
C ALA A 50 6.65 -4.43 9.11
N PHE A 51 6.25 -5.72 9.15
CA PHE A 51 5.79 -6.35 10.40
C PHE A 51 6.85 -6.29 11.51
N ALA A 52 8.13 -6.28 11.17
CA ALA A 52 9.23 -6.16 12.12
C ALA A 52 9.25 -4.82 12.88
N ASP A 53 8.42 -3.84 12.49
CA ASP A 53 8.10 -2.66 13.32
C ASP A 53 7.45 -3.06 14.66
N LEU A 54 6.84 -4.24 14.74
CA LEU A 54 6.21 -4.78 15.96
C LEU A 54 5.25 -3.79 16.66
N GLY A 55 4.67 -2.84 15.93
CA GLY A 55 3.83 -1.77 16.47
C GLY A 55 4.58 -0.74 17.32
N LEU A 56 5.91 -0.73 17.26
CA LEU A 56 6.76 0.16 18.04
C LEU A 56 6.58 1.62 17.62
N THR A 57 6.45 1.91 16.33
CA THR A 57 6.19 3.27 15.84
C THR A 57 4.87 3.83 16.39
N ALA A 58 3.80 3.02 16.43
CA ALA A 58 2.52 3.43 17.01
C ALA A 58 2.62 3.64 18.52
N THR A 59 3.38 2.78 19.22
CA THR A 59 3.64 2.89 20.65
C THR A 59 4.39 4.17 20.98
N LEU A 60 5.43 4.46 20.21
CA LEU A 60 6.24 5.65 20.35
C LEU A 60 5.40 6.91 20.13
N THR A 61 4.56 6.94 19.09
CA THR A 61 3.61 8.02 18.84
C THR A 61 2.73 8.31 20.06
N ARG A 62 2.18 7.26 20.67
CA ARG A 62 1.34 7.36 21.88
C ARG A 62 2.11 7.91 23.06
N GLU A 63 3.30 7.38 23.35
CA GLU A 63 4.10 7.79 24.50
C GLU A 63 4.57 9.25 24.36
N VAL A 64 4.96 9.66 23.17
CA VAL A 64 5.32 11.05 22.91
C VAL A 64 4.11 11.98 23.11
N SER A 65 2.95 11.65 22.52
CA SER A 65 1.73 12.45 22.66
C SER A 65 1.29 12.64 24.12
N ARG A 66 1.62 11.68 24.99
CA ARG A 66 1.30 11.74 26.41
C ARG A 66 2.28 12.57 27.22
N ASN A 67 3.56 12.52 26.86
CA ASN A 67 4.65 13.03 27.69
C ASN A 67 5.34 14.27 27.08
N TYR A 68 4.96 14.68 25.87
CA TYR A 68 5.55 15.85 25.22
C TYR A 68 5.02 17.13 25.88
N SER A 69 5.91 17.84 26.57
CA SER A 69 5.65 19.16 27.13
C SER A 69 6.47 20.19 26.34
N HIS A 70 5.86 21.29 25.94
CA HIS A 70 6.53 22.42 25.28
C HIS A 70 7.48 23.22 26.21
N GLN A 71 7.70 22.77 27.44
CA GLN A 71 8.62 23.46 28.35
C GLN A 71 10.07 23.35 27.88
N LYS A 72 10.77 24.48 27.86
CA LYS A 72 12.21 24.58 27.62
C LYS A 72 12.98 23.83 28.72
N GLY A 73 13.49 22.68 28.38
CA GLY A 73 14.27 21.81 29.24
C GLY A 73 14.09 20.41 28.68
N GLY A 74 14.96 20.02 27.74
CA GLY A 74 14.84 18.82 26.91
C GLY A 74 14.25 17.67 27.70
N ASN A 75 13.19 17.12 27.19
CA ASN A 75 12.48 16.03 27.82
C ASN A 75 13.39 14.78 27.77
N THR A 76 14.26 14.63 28.79
CA THR A 76 15.26 13.55 28.89
C THR A 76 14.61 12.18 28.70
N TYR A 77 13.35 12.04 29.14
CA TYR A 77 12.57 10.83 28.92
C TYR A 77 12.34 10.55 27.42
N LEU A 78 11.99 11.56 26.62
CA LEU A 78 11.78 11.38 25.17
C LEU A 78 13.08 11.06 24.43
N MET A 79 14.20 11.64 24.85
CA MET A 79 15.52 11.31 24.27
C MET A 79 15.93 9.87 24.62
N ASP A 80 15.74 9.44 25.87
CA ASP A 80 16.01 8.07 26.30
C ASP A 80 15.07 7.08 25.60
N LEU A 81 13.80 7.44 25.44
CA LEU A 81 12.81 6.67 24.69
C LEU A 81 13.24 6.49 23.22
N LEU A 82 13.57 7.59 22.52
CA LEU A 82 14.04 7.54 21.14
C LEU A 82 15.32 6.72 21.02
N LYS A 83 16.29 6.90 21.94
CA LYS A 83 17.54 6.15 21.94
C LYS A 83 17.32 4.66 22.15
N THR A 84 16.41 4.30 23.05
CA THR A 84 16.04 2.90 23.32
C THR A 84 15.43 2.25 22.07
N TYR A 85 14.49 2.92 21.42
CA TYR A 85 13.88 2.41 20.20
C TYR A 85 14.86 2.40 19.01
N GLU A 86 15.71 3.41 18.85
CA GLU A 86 16.76 3.42 17.85
C GLU A 86 17.66 2.18 17.92
N LEU A 87 18.12 1.83 19.11
CA LEU A 87 18.97 0.64 19.33
C LEU A 87 18.20 -0.66 19.04
N LEU A 88 16.93 -0.73 19.41
CA LEU A 88 16.09 -1.88 19.11
C LEU A 88 15.88 -2.04 17.58
N TYR A 89 15.59 -0.93 16.88
CA TYR A 89 15.45 -0.97 15.41
C TYR A 89 16.76 -1.32 14.71
N LEU A 90 17.90 -0.85 15.21
CA LEU A 90 19.21 -1.26 14.69
C LEU A 90 19.41 -2.77 14.83
N PHE A 91 19.09 -3.32 16.00
CA PHE A 91 19.16 -4.77 16.22
C PHE A 91 18.24 -5.54 15.27
N ILE A 92 16.98 -5.13 15.15
CA ILE A 92 16.02 -5.74 14.21
C ILE A 92 16.53 -5.63 12.77
N SER A 93 17.05 -4.48 12.37
CA SER A 93 17.58 -4.23 11.01
C SER A 93 18.77 -5.12 10.68
N ILE A 94 19.71 -5.25 11.61
CA ILE A 94 20.87 -6.14 11.45
C ILE A 94 20.41 -7.59 11.35
N THR A 95 19.46 -7.99 12.18
CA THR A 95 18.88 -9.35 12.15
C THR A 95 18.21 -9.64 10.81
N ILE A 96 17.39 -8.72 10.30
CA ILE A 96 16.74 -8.87 9.00
C ILE A 96 17.78 -8.92 7.88
N ALA A 97 18.75 -8.02 7.87
CA ALA A 97 19.84 -8.01 6.89
C ALA A 97 20.57 -9.35 6.85
N PHE A 98 20.90 -9.89 8.02
CA PHE A 98 21.59 -11.18 8.18
C PHE A 98 20.71 -12.34 7.70
N ILE A 99 19.43 -12.38 8.09
CA ILE A 99 18.49 -13.42 7.65
C ILE A 99 18.34 -13.38 6.13
N VAL A 100 18.09 -12.21 5.53
CA VAL A 100 17.93 -12.09 4.08
C VAL A 100 19.22 -12.48 3.36
N TYR A 101 20.39 -12.09 3.87
CA TYR A 101 21.68 -12.47 3.29
C TYR A 101 21.88 -13.99 3.21
N ILE A 102 21.55 -14.72 4.28
CA ILE A 102 21.66 -16.19 4.34
C ILE A 102 20.56 -16.87 3.51
N VAL A 103 19.33 -16.34 3.55
CA VAL A 103 18.18 -16.97 2.91
C VAL A 103 18.10 -16.63 1.41
N ALA A 104 18.80 -15.60 0.92
CA ALA A 104 18.78 -15.19 -0.48
C ALA A 104 19.01 -16.33 -1.48
N PRO A 105 20.02 -17.22 -1.33
CA PRO A 105 20.19 -18.36 -2.23
C PRO A 105 19.02 -19.33 -2.21
N LEU A 106 18.40 -19.54 -1.04
CA LEU A 106 17.21 -20.40 -0.91
C LEU A 106 16.00 -19.76 -1.61
N ILE A 107 15.82 -18.45 -1.47
CA ILE A 107 14.76 -17.70 -2.15
C ILE A 107 14.92 -17.83 -3.67
N VAL A 108 16.13 -17.60 -4.18
CA VAL A 108 16.37 -17.59 -5.62
C VAL A 108 16.29 -18.99 -6.22
N ASN A 109 16.90 -19.99 -5.58
CA ASN A 109 17.01 -21.34 -6.15
C ASN A 109 15.79 -22.25 -5.86
N ARG A 110 15.00 -21.96 -4.80
CA ARG A 110 13.87 -22.81 -4.40
C ARG A 110 12.52 -22.11 -4.38
N TRP A 111 12.49 -20.80 -4.33
CA TRP A 111 11.24 -20.06 -4.30
C TRP A 111 10.90 -19.41 -5.63
N LEU A 112 11.85 -18.67 -6.23
CA LEU A 112 11.64 -18.01 -7.50
C LEU A 112 11.95 -18.94 -8.67
N HIS A 113 11.07 -18.96 -9.66
CA HIS A 113 11.28 -19.75 -10.88
C HIS A 113 11.82 -18.82 -11.97
N LEU A 114 13.16 -18.71 -12.01
CA LEU A 114 13.88 -17.88 -12.98
C LEU A 114 13.84 -18.54 -14.38
N SER A 115 13.88 -17.73 -15.44
CA SER A 115 14.11 -18.24 -16.80
C SER A 115 15.58 -18.61 -16.99
N SER A 116 15.83 -19.45 -18.00
CA SER A 116 17.19 -19.90 -18.36
C SER A 116 18.14 -18.76 -18.76
N ASN A 117 17.61 -17.59 -19.09
CA ASN A 117 18.40 -16.44 -19.53
C ASN A 117 18.89 -15.56 -18.36
N MET A 118 18.46 -15.82 -17.13
CA MET A 118 18.88 -15.07 -15.95
C MET A 118 19.98 -15.79 -15.20
N ASN A 119 21.04 -15.09 -14.86
CA ASN A 119 22.10 -15.61 -13.99
C ASN A 119 21.60 -15.64 -12.53
N PRO A 120 21.46 -16.82 -11.90
CA PRO A 120 21.00 -16.91 -10.51
C PRO A 120 21.89 -16.17 -9.52
N GLU A 121 23.20 -16.10 -9.75
CA GLU A 121 24.14 -15.41 -8.87
C GLU A 121 23.88 -13.91 -8.81
N ASP A 122 23.59 -13.28 -9.96
CA ASP A 122 23.25 -11.88 -10.03
C ASP A 122 21.95 -11.59 -9.28
N VAL A 123 20.97 -12.50 -9.40
CA VAL A 123 19.70 -12.37 -8.68
C VAL A 123 19.89 -12.55 -7.17
N ILE A 124 20.73 -13.50 -6.74
CA ILE A 124 21.09 -13.68 -5.32
C ILE A 124 21.74 -12.42 -4.78
N LEU A 125 22.70 -11.86 -5.53
CA LEU A 125 23.38 -10.63 -5.14
C LEU A 125 22.41 -9.46 -5.05
N ALA A 126 21.51 -9.32 -6.03
CA ALA A 126 20.46 -8.30 -6.00
C ALA A 126 19.53 -8.46 -4.79
N VAL A 127 19.06 -9.67 -4.47
CA VAL A 127 18.21 -9.94 -3.31
C VAL A 127 18.93 -9.58 -2.00
N ARG A 128 20.24 -9.84 -1.89
CA ARG A 128 21.04 -9.43 -0.74
C ARG A 128 21.08 -7.91 -0.56
N TYR A 129 21.39 -7.16 -1.63
CA TYR A 129 21.39 -5.69 -1.56
C TYR A 129 20.00 -5.11 -1.28
N LEU A 130 18.95 -5.69 -1.86
CA LEU A 130 17.58 -5.30 -1.57
C LEU A 130 17.19 -5.61 -0.12
N GLY A 131 17.71 -6.69 0.46
CA GLY A 131 17.57 -6.99 1.89
C GLY A 131 18.23 -5.93 2.77
N PHE A 132 19.42 -5.47 2.43
CA PHE A 132 20.07 -4.34 3.10
C PHE A 132 19.24 -3.05 2.94
N ALA A 133 18.69 -2.81 1.75
CA ALA A 133 17.82 -1.64 1.52
C ALA A 133 16.59 -1.66 2.46
N ILE A 134 15.95 -2.82 2.65
CA ILE A 134 14.83 -2.99 3.60
C ILE A 134 15.30 -2.74 5.04
N ALA A 135 16.46 -3.27 5.42
CA ALA A 135 17.01 -3.11 6.76
C ALA A 135 17.22 -1.63 7.15
N PHE A 136 17.63 -0.77 6.23
CA PHE A 136 17.75 0.66 6.48
C PHE A 136 16.42 1.43 6.37
N GLN A 137 15.45 0.90 5.63
CA GLN A 137 14.13 1.50 5.53
C GLN A 137 13.36 1.45 6.87
N LEU A 138 13.54 0.39 7.66
CA LEU A 138 12.84 0.24 8.94
C LEU A 138 13.17 1.34 9.95
N PRO A 139 14.45 1.61 10.30
CA PRO A 139 14.76 2.72 11.21
C PRO A 139 14.44 4.08 10.58
N ALA A 140 14.50 4.23 9.25
CA ALA A 140 14.08 5.47 8.60
C ALA A 140 12.59 5.76 8.84
N ASN A 141 11.72 4.74 8.85
CA ASN A 141 10.31 4.89 9.19
C ASN A 141 10.10 5.35 10.64
N LEU A 142 10.92 4.85 11.60
CA LEU A 142 10.92 5.33 12.98
C LEU A 142 11.24 6.83 13.06
N PHE A 143 12.29 7.26 12.38
CA PHE A 143 12.72 8.67 12.39
C PHE A 143 11.73 9.58 11.65
N TYR A 144 11.13 9.10 10.55
CA TYR A 144 10.02 9.79 9.89
C TYR A 144 8.83 9.98 10.85
N GLY A 145 8.40 8.91 11.52
CA GLY A 145 7.39 8.98 12.57
C GLY A 145 7.77 9.99 13.66
N GLY A 146 9.03 10.02 14.07
CA GLY A 146 9.57 10.98 15.03
C GLY A 146 9.34 12.44 14.65
N LEU A 147 9.58 12.78 13.40
CA LEU A 147 9.32 14.12 12.89
C LEU A 147 7.81 14.45 12.83
N MET A 148 7.00 13.44 12.55
CA MET A 148 5.53 13.61 12.56
C MET A 148 5.02 13.95 13.96
N TRP A 149 5.58 13.36 15.04
CA TRP A 149 5.20 13.69 16.44
C TRP A 149 5.64 15.08 16.87
N LEU A 150 6.80 15.54 16.37
CA LEU A 150 7.30 16.88 16.65
C LEU A 150 6.53 17.96 15.88
N GLU A 151 5.43 17.58 15.21
CA GLU A 151 4.67 18.48 14.33
C GLU A 151 5.49 19.04 13.16
N LYS A 152 6.69 18.46 12.86
CA LYS A 152 7.55 18.84 11.73
C LYS A 152 7.16 18.11 10.44
N GLN A 153 5.86 18.01 10.19
CA GLN A 153 5.29 17.25 9.07
C GLN A 153 5.76 17.77 7.70
N VAL A 154 5.92 19.09 7.58
CA VAL A 154 6.43 19.73 6.35
C VAL A 154 7.82 19.19 6.01
N SER A 155 8.76 19.28 6.96
CA SER A 155 10.14 18.81 6.75
C SER A 155 10.20 17.30 6.49
N ALA A 156 9.41 16.51 7.22
CA ALA A 156 9.34 15.06 7.04
C ALA A 156 8.90 14.69 5.62
N ASN A 157 7.83 15.32 5.12
CA ASN A 157 7.33 15.07 3.77
C ASN A 157 8.28 15.59 2.67
N ILE A 158 8.92 16.74 2.86
CA ILE A 158 9.94 17.25 1.92
C ILE A 158 11.10 16.26 1.81
N LEU A 159 11.65 15.80 2.93
CA LEU A 159 12.74 14.82 2.94
C LEU A 159 12.32 13.50 2.26
N GLN A 160 11.09 13.03 2.49
CA GLN A 160 10.56 11.83 1.87
C GLN A 160 10.38 11.98 0.35
N ILE A 161 9.88 13.14 -0.11
CA ILE A 161 9.72 13.44 -1.54
C ILE A 161 11.09 13.51 -2.22
N LEU A 162 12.03 14.28 -1.64
CA LEU A 162 13.39 14.40 -2.18
C LEU A 162 14.11 13.05 -2.24
N TRP A 163 14.01 12.25 -1.19
CA TRP A 163 14.53 10.89 -1.20
C TRP A 163 13.91 10.05 -2.31
N GLY A 164 12.57 10.08 -2.46
CA GLY A 164 11.88 9.33 -3.52
C GLY A 164 12.33 9.74 -4.92
N ILE A 165 12.55 11.04 -5.16
CA ILE A 165 13.10 11.57 -6.42
C ILE A 165 14.51 11.05 -6.64
N LEU A 166 15.41 11.28 -5.69
CA LEU A 166 16.82 10.91 -5.79
C LEU A 166 16.99 9.40 -5.98
N ARG A 167 16.25 8.59 -5.21
CA ARG A 167 16.29 7.14 -5.31
C ARG A 167 15.93 6.62 -6.69
N ASN A 168 14.86 7.12 -7.29
CA ASN A 168 14.41 6.65 -8.59
C ASN A 168 15.26 7.23 -9.72
N LEU A 169 15.64 8.51 -9.67
CA LEU A 169 16.48 9.11 -10.69
C LEU A 169 17.89 8.53 -10.68
N SER A 170 18.51 8.30 -9.50
CA SER A 170 19.82 7.65 -9.41
C SER A 170 19.79 6.23 -9.98
N ALA A 171 18.73 5.47 -9.71
CA ALA A 171 18.57 4.12 -10.28
C ALA A 171 18.49 4.18 -11.82
N ILE A 172 17.65 5.07 -12.39
CA ILE A 172 17.55 5.24 -13.84
C ILE A 172 18.88 5.70 -14.43
N PHE A 173 19.53 6.67 -13.81
CA PHE A 173 20.83 7.17 -14.27
C PHE A 173 21.88 6.05 -14.34
N VAL A 174 21.98 5.24 -13.28
CA VAL A 174 22.94 4.12 -13.23
C VAL A 174 22.57 3.05 -14.27
N LEU A 175 21.30 2.73 -14.42
CA LEU A 175 20.86 1.74 -15.40
C LEU A 175 21.09 2.19 -16.85
N TYR A 176 21.00 3.48 -17.13
CA TYR A 176 21.17 4.02 -18.48
C TYR A 176 22.62 4.24 -18.87
N TYR A 177 23.45 4.78 -17.96
CA TYR A 177 24.82 5.18 -18.27
C TYR A 177 25.91 4.14 -17.95
N PHE A 178 25.65 3.21 -16.98
CA PHE A 178 26.65 2.21 -16.60
C PHE A 178 26.34 0.82 -17.16
N SER A 179 25.32 0.16 -16.66
CA SER A 179 24.86 -1.11 -17.22
C SER A 179 23.43 -1.46 -16.79
N VAL A 180 22.70 -2.12 -17.70
CA VAL A 180 21.34 -2.62 -17.44
C VAL A 180 21.46 -3.90 -16.62
N SER A 181 21.44 -3.78 -15.29
CA SER A 181 21.55 -4.89 -14.36
C SER A 181 20.63 -4.71 -13.14
N ILE A 182 20.02 -5.82 -12.73
CA ILE A 182 19.21 -5.84 -11.50
C ILE A 182 20.08 -5.60 -10.25
N VAL A 183 21.36 -5.97 -10.30
CA VAL A 183 22.31 -5.73 -9.21
C VAL A 183 22.55 -4.23 -9.04
N ASN A 184 22.76 -3.50 -10.13
CA ASN A 184 22.94 -2.05 -10.09
C ASN A 184 21.70 -1.33 -9.55
N PHE A 185 20.51 -1.77 -9.95
CA PHE A 185 19.27 -1.28 -9.35
C PHE A 185 19.25 -1.52 -7.83
N ALA A 186 19.60 -2.72 -7.39
CA ALA A 186 19.59 -3.10 -5.97
C ALA A 186 20.61 -2.31 -5.15
N ILE A 187 21.80 -2.07 -5.68
CA ILE A 187 22.82 -1.21 -5.06
C ILE A 187 22.31 0.22 -4.90
N CYS A 188 21.69 0.78 -5.95
CA CYS A 188 21.10 2.13 -5.88
C CYS A 188 20.02 2.22 -4.79
N GLN A 189 19.16 1.21 -4.68
CA GLN A 189 18.13 1.15 -3.62
C GLN A 189 18.77 1.10 -2.22
N PHE A 190 19.79 0.28 -2.04
CA PHE A 190 20.52 0.17 -0.78
C PHE A 190 21.19 1.48 -0.38
N VAL A 191 22.01 2.07 -1.27
CA VAL A 191 22.72 3.33 -1.01
C VAL A 191 21.75 4.47 -0.72
N SER A 192 20.68 4.59 -1.51
CA SER A 192 19.68 5.63 -1.32
C SER A 192 18.93 5.49 0.01
N ASN A 193 18.59 4.28 0.43
CA ASN A 193 17.94 4.03 1.72
C ASN A 193 18.89 4.27 2.91
N LEU A 194 20.15 3.90 2.77
CA LEU A 194 21.19 4.18 3.76
C LEU A 194 21.33 5.70 3.97
N LEU A 195 21.52 6.45 2.89
CA LEU A 195 21.67 7.91 2.94
C LEU A 195 20.43 8.58 3.53
N TYR A 196 19.25 8.17 3.10
CA TYR A 196 18.00 8.69 3.66
C TYR A 196 17.87 8.42 5.15
N CYS A 197 18.19 7.19 5.59
CA CYS A 197 18.16 6.83 7.00
C CYS A 197 19.11 7.71 7.84
N LEU A 198 20.32 7.95 7.37
CA LEU A 198 21.29 8.80 8.05
C LEU A 198 20.86 10.27 8.10
N ILE A 199 20.31 10.81 7.01
CA ILE A 199 19.86 12.20 6.91
C ILE A 199 18.66 12.42 7.86
N ILE A 200 17.62 11.58 7.75
CA ILE A 200 16.39 11.75 8.57
C ILE A 200 16.66 11.53 10.05
N ARG A 201 17.57 10.58 10.40
CA ARG A 201 18.06 10.37 11.76
C ARG A 201 18.73 11.64 12.30
N SER A 202 19.69 12.17 11.55
CA SER A 202 20.44 13.35 11.97
C SER A 202 19.51 14.55 12.16
N TYR A 203 18.59 14.75 11.23
CA TYR A 203 17.62 15.84 11.31
C TYR A 203 16.68 15.70 12.53
N LEU A 204 16.22 14.49 12.84
CA LEU A 204 15.38 14.24 14.03
C LEU A 204 16.16 14.52 15.32
N TRP A 205 17.40 14.00 15.45
CA TRP A 205 18.21 14.20 16.65
C TRP A 205 18.54 15.68 16.90
N ILE A 206 18.92 16.42 15.86
CA ILE A 206 19.12 17.88 15.98
C ILE A 206 17.83 18.59 16.42
N SER A 207 16.69 18.08 15.98
CA SER A 207 15.38 18.67 16.28
C SER A 207 14.90 18.46 17.71
N ILE A 208 15.27 17.32 18.33
CA ILE A 208 14.85 16.95 19.69
C ILE A 208 15.89 17.38 20.72
N ASN A 209 17.16 17.30 20.38
CA ASN A 209 18.28 17.46 21.30
C ASN A 209 19.29 18.49 20.77
N PRO A 210 18.91 19.78 20.69
CA PRO A 210 19.81 20.83 20.21
C PRO A 210 21.04 20.98 21.13
N ASP A 211 20.88 20.75 22.42
CA ASP A 211 21.93 20.91 23.45
C ASP A 211 22.82 19.65 23.60
N ARG A 212 22.60 18.64 22.75
CA ARG A 212 23.38 17.38 22.73
C ARG A 212 23.49 16.67 24.08
N VAL A 213 22.43 16.70 24.89
CA VAL A 213 22.33 15.96 26.15
C VAL A 213 22.47 14.46 25.88
N LYS A 214 23.21 13.75 26.74
CA LYS A 214 23.41 12.30 26.57
C LYS A 214 22.08 11.55 26.82
N ALA A 215 21.60 10.86 25.80
CA ALA A 215 20.46 9.95 25.88
C ALA A 215 20.96 8.51 26.16
N ALA A 216 20.27 7.80 27.06
CA ALA A 216 20.65 6.46 27.47
C ALA A 216 19.58 5.42 27.09
N PHE A 217 20.02 4.17 26.90
CA PHE A 217 19.12 3.03 26.77
C PHE A 217 18.45 2.73 28.12
N LYS A 218 17.12 2.63 28.13
CA LYS A 218 16.36 2.30 29.35
C LYS A 218 15.45 1.10 29.14
N LYS A 219 15.82 -0.05 29.70
CA LYS A 219 15.06 -1.30 29.63
C LYS A 219 13.62 -1.15 30.19
N ASN A 220 13.45 -0.33 31.21
CA ASN A 220 12.14 -0.12 31.85
C ASN A 220 11.12 0.53 30.89
N VAL A 221 11.59 1.39 29.98
CA VAL A 221 10.76 2.00 28.94
C VAL A 221 10.23 0.93 27.98
N LEU A 222 11.08 0.00 27.57
CA LEU A 222 10.69 -1.10 26.70
C LEU A 222 9.66 -2.02 27.38
N LEU A 223 9.88 -2.35 28.65
CA LEU A 223 8.98 -3.22 29.40
C LEU A 223 7.61 -2.57 29.69
N SER A 224 7.55 -1.26 29.87
CA SER A 224 6.28 -0.55 30.10
C SER A 224 5.41 -0.47 28.84
N THR A 225 6.02 -0.50 27.66
CA THR A 225 5.33 -0.35 26.36
C THR A 225 5.04 -1.68 25.66
N TRP A 226 5.65 -2.78 26.10
CA TRP A 226 5.57 -4.12 25.48
C TRP A 226 4.16 -4.61 25.21
N ARG A 227 3.27 -4.52 26.21
CA ARG A 227 1.88 -5.01 26.08
C ARG A 227 1.11 -4.34 24.94
N TYR A 228 1.29 -3.02 24.79
CA TYR A 228 0.62 -2.27 23.73
C TYR A 228 1.23 -2.59 22.36
N SER A 229 2.56 -2.64 22.28
CA SER A 229 3.28 -2.98 21.05
C SER A 229 2.89 -4.37 20.53
N THR A 230 2.80 -5.38 21.41
CA THR A 230 2.40 -6.75 21.01
C THR A 230 0.97 -6.78 20.43
N GLY A 231 0.04 -6.04 21.03
CA GLY A 231 -1.33 -5.94 20.52
C GLY A 231 -1.36 -5.33 19.09
N MET A 232 -0.63 -4.25 18.89
CA MET A 232 -0.50 -3.60 17.58
C MET A 232 0.21 -4.50 16.56
N ALA A 233 1.25 -5.23 16.99
CA ALA A 233 1.96 -6.19 16.13
C ALA A 233 1.06 -7.31 15.60
N MET A 234 0.22 -7.89 16.45
CA MET A 234 -0.71 -8.95 16.03
C MET A 234 -1.72 -8.45 15.00
N MET A 235 -2.25 -7.24 15.18
CA MET A 235 -3.16 -6.64 14.19
C MET A 235 -2.45 -6.37 12.86
N SER A 236 -1.22 -5.85 12.92
CA SER A 236 -0.40 -5.59 11.72
C SER A 236 -0.07 -6.89 10.99
N LEU A 237 0.25 -7.96 11.71
CA LEU A 237 0.56 -9.27 11.12
C LEU A 237 -0.59 -9.80 10.27
N ILE A 238 -1.81 -9.79 10.81
CA ILE A 238 -3.01 -10.25 10.08
C ILE A 238 -3.22 -9.39 8.83
N SER A 239 -3.14 -8.07 8.96
CA SER A 239 -3.37 -7.13 7.86
C SER A 239 -2.32 -7.27 6.75
N ILE A 240 -1.04 -7.37 7.11
CA ILE A 240 0.07 -7.51 6.16
C ILE A 240 0.01 -8.87 5.46
N THR A 241 -0.23 -9.94 6.22
CA THR A 241 -0.36 -11.28 5.66
C THR A 241 -1.51 -11.33 4.66
N LEU A 242 -2.67 -10.80 5.02
CA LEU A 242 -3.82 -10.73 4.11
C LEU A 242 -3.50 -9.92 2.84
N GLY A 243 -2.85 -8.77 3.00
CA GLY A 243 -2.55 -7.87 1.88
C GLY A 243 -1.41 -8.33 0.95
N GLN A 244 -0.61 -9.35 1.34
CA GLN A 244 0.52 -9.83 0.54
C GLN A 244 0.52 -11.34 0.27
N ALA A 245 -0.44 -12.09 0.85
CA ALA A 245 -0.51 -13.54 0.70
C ALA A 245 -0.63 -13.99 -0.77
N ASP A 246 -1.43 -13.27 -1.54
CA ASP A 246 -1.62 -13.50 -2.97
C ASP A 246 -0.29 -13.40 -3.74
N LYS A 247 0.46 -12.31 -3.54
CA LYS A 247 1.75 -12.09 -4.20
C LYS A 247 2.81 -13.12 -3.80
N LEU A 248 2.85 -13.48 -2.51
CA LEU A 248 3.75 -14.53 -2.05
C LEU A 248 3.47 -15.86 -2.71
N ILE A 249 2.19 -16.28 -2.75
CA ILE A 249 1.82 -17.58 -3.32
C ILE A 249 2.01 -17.57 -4.84
N VAL A 250 1.62 -16.48 -5.52
CA VAL A 250 1.86 -16.34 -6.97
C VAL A 250 3.35 -16.38 -7.29
N SER A 251 4.21 -15.70 -6.51
CA SER A 251 5.67 -15.71 -6.73
C SER A 251 6.30 -17.09 -6.51
N LYS A 252 5.66 -17.95 -5.70
CA LYS A 252 6.12 -19.31 -5.43
C LYS A 252 5.65 -20.33 -6.46
N LEU A 253 4.42 -20.18 -6.97
CA LEU A 253 3.79 -21.18 -7.82
C LEU A 253 4.01 -20.92 -9.32
N LEU A 254 4.26 -19.67 -9.72
CA LEU A 254 4.38 -19.29 -11.13
C LEU A 254 5.80 -18.83 -11.48
N PRO A 255 6.17 -18.91 -12.79
CA PRO A 255 7.41 -18.33 -13.27
C PRO A 255 7.51 -16.83 -12.93
N LEU A 256 8.74 -16.36 -12.69
CA LEU A 256 9.01 -14.95 -12.32
C LEU A 256 8.41 -13.96 -13.32
N LYS A 257 8.43 -14.30 -14.61
CA LYS A 257 7.83 -13.49 -15.68
C LYS A 257 6.31 -13.34 -15.50
N GLU A 258 5.60 -14.39 -15.12
CA GLU A 258 4.16 -14.31 -14.84
C GLU A 258 3.87 -13.55 -13.55
N PHE A 259 4.67 -13.77 -12.52
CA PHE A 259 4.59 -12.96 -11.30
C PHE A 259 4.78 -11.46 -11.59
N SER A 260 5.61 -11.10 -12.56
CA SER A 260 5.79 -9.69 -12.99
C SER A 260 4.49 -9.08 -13.51
N TYR A 261 3.74 -9.81 -14.34
CA TYR A 261 2.44 -9.35 -14.81
C TYR A 261 1.43 -9.20 -13.66
N TYR A 262 1.47 -10.12 -12.68
CA TYR A 262 0.63 -10.03 -11.50
C TYR A 262 0.97 -8.82 -10.63
N SER A 263 2.25 -8.56 -10.43
CA SER A 263 2.74 -7.41 -9.67
C SER A 263 2.34 -6.08 -10.30
N LEU A 264 2.46 -5.96 -11.64
CA LEU A 264 1.96 -4.80 -12.39
C LEU A 264 0.44 -4.64 -12.24
N ALA A 265 -0.30 -5.72 -12.40
CA ALA A 265 -1.75 -5.73 -12.25
C ALA A 265 -2.18 -5.29 -10.84
N SER A 266 -1.50 -5.78 -9.82
CA SER A 266 -1.75 -5.39 -8.42
C SER A 266 -1.52 -3.90 -8.18
N THR A 267 -0.48 -3.33 -8.81
CA THR A 267 -0.19 -1.89 -8.69
C THR A 267 -1.30 -1.01 -9.27
N VAL A 268 -1.88 -1.42 -10.40
CA VAL A 268 -3.01 -0.69 -11.01
C VAL A 268 -4.28 -0.87 -10.19
N SER A 269 -4.51 -2.07 -9.70
CA SER A 269 -5.77 -2.42 -9.03
C SER A 269 -5.98 -1.76 -7.66
N ILE A 270 -4.93 -1.22 -7.02
CA ILE A 270 -5.05 -0.56 -5.70
C ILE A 270 -5.71 0.82 -5.74
N VAL A 271 -5.81 1.44 -6.94
CA VAL A 271 -6.28 2.83 -7.10
C VAL A 271 -7.67 3.07 -6.49
N PRO A 272 -8.69 2.21 -6.68
CA PRO A 272 -10.00 2.39 -6.04
C PRO A 272 -9.93 2.47 -4.52
N MET A 273 -9.06 1.67 -3.90
CA MET A 273 -8.90 1.67 -2.43
C MET A 273 -8.30 2.97 -1.93
N ILE A 274 -7.33 3.54 -2.65
CA ILE A 274 -6.72 4.83 -2.31
C ILE A 274 -7.76 5.95 -2.35
N VAL A 275 -8.62 5.96 -3.37
CA VAL A 275 -9.74 6.90 -3.45
C VAL A 275 -10.66 6.74 -2.24
N ALA A 276 -11.01 5.50 -1.89
CA ALA A 276 -11.89 5.21 -0.77
C ALA A 276 -11.30 5.65 0.60
N GLU A 277 -10.00 5.47 0.82
CA GLU A 277 -9.32 5.89 2.05
C GLU A 277 -9.40 7.40 2.29
N ILE A 278 -9.31 8.21 1.23
CA ILE A 278 -9.45 9.68 1.34
C ILE A 278 -10.85 10.04 1.88
N PHE A 279 -11.90 9.40 1.37
CA PHE A 279 -13.27 9.57 1.87
C PHE A 279 -13.41 9.10 3.31
N GLY A 280 -12.82 7.97 3.64
CA GLY A 280 -12.87 7.39 4.97
C GLY A 280 -12.29 8.31 6.05
N MET A 281 -11.12 8.91 5.78
CA MET A 281 -10.49 9.87 6.70
C MET A 281 -11.37 11.10 6.96
N ALA A 282 -12.13 11.55 5.97
CA ALA A 282 -13.00 12.72 6.09
C ALA A 282 -14.32 12.40 6.84
N ILE A 283 -14.86 11.19 6.67
CA ILE A 283 -16.19 10.82 7.17
C ILE A 283 -16.12 10.24 8.58
N PHE A 284 -15.08 9.48 8.93
CA PHE A 284 -14.96 8.78 10.20
C PHE A 284 -15.17 9.67 11.44
N PRO A 285 -14.55 10.88 11.55
CA PRO A 285 -14.78 11.75 12.72
C PRO A 285 -16.26 12.17 12.88
N ARG A 286 -16.96 12.36 11.76
CA ARG A 286 -18.40 12.71 11.78
C ARG A 286 -19.26 11.54 12.23
N PHE A 287 -18.94 10.30 11.79
CA PHE A 287 -19.60 9.09 12.28
C PHE A 287 -19.41 8.92 13.78
N ALA A 288 -18.16 9.04 14.27
CA ALA A 288 -17.88 8.92 15.70
C ALA A 288 -18.64 9.95 16.55
N ARG A 289 -18.81 11.18 16.05
CA ARG A 289 -19.59 12.22 16.73
C ARG A 289 -21.07 11.88 16.77
N LEU A 290 -21.68 11.54 15.61
CA LEU A 290 -23.12 11.24 15.52
C LEU A 290 -23.49 10.00 16.33
N VAL A 291 -22.62 8.99 16.36
CA VAL A 291 -22.78 7.80 17.21
C VAL A 291 -22.77 8.19 18.70
N LYS A 292 -21.85 9.06 19.13
CA LYS A 292 -21.79 9.56 20.50
C LYS A 292 -23.03 10.36 20.90
N GLU A 293 -23.57 11.14 19.96
CA GLU A 293 -24.77 11.96 20.14
C GLU A 293 -26.07 11.13 20.01
N ASN A 294 -26.00 9.84 19.66
CA ASN A 294 -27.13 8.94 19.35
C ASN A 294 -28.07 9.49 18.25
N ASP A 295 -27.55 10.29 17.33
CA ASP A 295 -28.31 10.88 16.24
C ASP A 295 -28.35 9.93 15.03
N ILE A 296 -29.28 8.95 15.11
CA ILE A 296 -29.42 7.89 14.09
C ILE A 296 -29.89 8.46 12.75
N ASP A 297 -30.73 9.49 12.75
CA ASP A 297 -31.29 10.07 11.53
C ASP A 297 -30.20 10.78 10.69
N ASN A 298 -29.39 11.62 11.31
CA ASN A 298 -28.29 12.27 10.62
C ASN A 298 -27.16 11.29 10.28
N LEU A 299 -26.92 10.27 11.11
CA LEU A 299 -26.00 9.18 10.80
C LEU A 299 -26.44 8.42 9.54
N SER A 300 -27.74 8.08 9.43
CA SER A 300 -28.31 7.40 8.26
C SER A 300 -28.21 8.26 6.99
N LYS A 301 -28.53 9.55 7.08
CA LYS A 301 -28.40 10.51 5.97
C LYS A 301 -26.94 10.65 5.52
N LEU A 302 -26.00 10.78 6.47
CA LEU A 302 -24.57 10.87 6.18
C LEU A 302 -24.04 9.58 5.56
N PHE A 303 -24.47 8.41 6.05
CA PHE A 303 -24.09 7.11 5.53
C PHE A 303 -24.56 6.92 4.08
N LEU A 304 -25.79 7.28 3.74
CA LEU A 304 -26.31 7.21 2.37
C LEU A 304 -25.64 8.23 1.45
N LYS A 305 -25.56 9.50 1.84
CA LYS A 305 -24.97 10.55 1.01
C LYS A 305 -23.47 10.33 0.79
N GLY A 306 -22.74 10.02 1.87
CA GLY A 306 -21.30 9.72 1.80
C GLY A 306 -21.04 8.43 1.03
N GLY A 307 -21.87 7.40 1.22
CA GLY A 307 -21.82 6.14 0.48
C GLY A 307 -22.04 6.32 -1.02
N TYR A 308 -23.01 7.15 -1.40
CA TYR A 308 -23.27 7.47 -2.81
C TYR A 308 -22.07 8.17 -3.46
N LEU A 309 -21.54 9.21 -2.82
CA LEU A 309 -20.37 9.95 -3.34
C LEU A 309 -19.13 9.06 -3.44
N LEU A 310 -18.85 8.25 -2.39
CA LEU A 310 -17.77 7.28 -2.42
C LEU A 310 -17.93 6.30 -3.59
N SER A 311 -19.12 5.72 -3.74
CA SER A 311 -19.41 4.74 -4.78
C SER A 311 -19.27 5.36 -6.16
N LEU A 312 -19.76 6.58 -6.36
CA LEU A 312 -19.61 7.29 -7.63
C LEU A 312 -18.13 7.42 -8.01
N CYS A 313 -17.27 7.90 -7.12
CA CYS A 313 -15.83 8.05 -7.40
C CYS A 313 -15.13 6.70 -7.59
N VAL A 314 -15.37 5.75 -6.70
CA VAL A 314 -14.72 4.43 -6.73
C VAL A 314 -15.13 3.64 -7.97
N LEU A 315 -16.44 3.59 -8.28
CA LEU A 315 -16.94 2.86 -9.44
C LEU A 315 -16.52 3.49 -10.75
N THR A 316 -16.51 4.83 -10.85
CA THR A 316 -16.03 5.51 -12.06
C THR A 316 -14.59 5.11 -12.36
N VAL A 317 -13.70 5.19 -11.40
CA VAL A 317 -12.28 4.81 -11.57
C VAL A 317 -12.16 3.33 -11.90
N SER A 318 -12.83 2.47 -11.13
CA SER A 318 -12.73 1.02 -11.30
C SER A 318 -13.24 0.55 -12.65
N ILE A 319 -14.46 0.98 -13.03
CA ILE A 319 -15.10 0.52 -14.25
C ILE A 319 -14.36 1.07 -15.48
N SER A 320 -13.89 2.33 -15.44
CA SER A 320 -13.06 2.90 -16.50
C SER A 320 -11.78 2.09 -16.70
N LEU A 321 -11.08 1.75 -15.61
CA LEU A 321 -9.87 0.92 -15.67
C LEU A 321 -10.17 -0.51 -16.15
N MET A 322 -11.33 -1.10 -15.81
CA MET A 322 -11.74 -2.42 -16.30
C MET A 322 -12.05 -2.39 -17.81
N PHE A 323 -12.82 -1.42 -18.26
CA PHE A 323 -13.21 -1.29 -19.68
C PHE A 323 -12.02 -1.03 -20.60
N PHE A 324 -11.07 -0.22 -20.14
CA PHE A 324 -9.90 0.17 -20.91
C PHE A 324 -8.61 -0.48 -20.41
N SER A 325 -8.69 -1.59 -19.66
CA SER A 325 -7.54 -2.24 -19.01
C SER A 325 -6.39 -2.53 -19.99
N ARG A 326 -6.67 -3.10 -21.16
CA ARG A 326 -5.66 -3.38 -22.19
C ARG A 326 -5.04 -2.11 -22.75
N ASN A 327 -5.86 -1.11 -23.06
CA ASN A 327 -5.41 0.16 -23.62
C ASN A 327 -4.58 0.94 -22.60
N PHE A 328 -5.02 0.96 -21.33
CA PHE A 328 -4.30 1.59 -20.24
C PHE A 328 -2.92 0.94 -20.01
N LEU A 329 -2.87 -0.40 -19.91
CA LEU A 329 -1.62 -1.12 -19.73
C LEU A 329 -0.66 -0.90 -20.92
N PHE A 330 -1.17 -0.88 -22.16
CA PHE A 330 -0.36 -0.58 -23.31
C PHE A 330 0.18 0.86 -23.28
N ALA A 331 -0.68 1.83 -23.00
CA ALA A 331 -0.27 3.22 -22.89
C ALA A 331 0.75 3.44 -21.77
N TRP A 332 0.59 2.72 -20.65
CA TRP A 332 1.44 2.85 -19.48
C TRP A 332 2.80 2.15 -19.66
N THR A 333 2.83 0.93 -20.19
CA THR A 333 4.07 0.14 -20.27
C THR A 333 4.75 0.15 -21.64
N GLY A 334 4.07 0.64 -22.69
CA GLY A 334 4.55 0.58 -24.08
C GLY A 334 4.56 -0.82 -24.70
N SER A 335 4.12 -1.86 -23.97
CA SER A 335 4.22 -3.25 -24.40
C SER A 335 2.84 -3.88 -24.63
N SER A 336 2.57 -4.30 -25.89
CA SER A 336 1.35 -5.02 -26.23
C SER A 336 1.27 -6.41 -25.57
N VAL A 337 2.42 -7.06 -25.33
CA VAL A 337 2.51 -8.35 -24.64
C VAL A 337 2.10 -8.22 -23.18
N VAL A 338 2.63 -7.20 -22.48
CA VAL A 338 2.25 -6.91 -21.07
C VAL A 338 0.76 -6.62 -20.99
N ALA A 339 0.24 -5.77 -21.90
CA ALA A 339 -1.17 -5.43 -21.95
C ALA A 339 -2.07 -6.65 -22.15
N ALA A 340 -1.72 -7.55 -23.08
CA ALA A 340 -2.48 -8.75 -23.34
C ALA A 340 -2.47 -9.78 -22.19
N LYS A 341 -1.31 -9.95 -21.54
CA LYS A 341 -1.15 -10.93 -20.45
C LYS A 341 -1.74 -10.46 -19.12
N ALA A 342 -1.60 -9.16 -18.78
CA ALA A 342 -2.02 -8.63 -17.50
C ALA A 342 -3.49 -8.16 -17.45
N GLN A 343 -4.15 -7.87 -18.59
CA GLN A 343 -5.50 -7.28 -18.63
C GLN A 343 -6.54 -8.02 -17.80
N ASN A 344 -6.63 -9.36 -17.93
CA ASN A 344 -7.65 -10.15 -17.22
C ASN A 344 -7.38 -10.18 -15.71
N VAL A 345 -6.11 -10.20 -15.32
CA VAL A 345 -5.71 -10.15 -13.92
C VAL A 345 -6.04 -8.79 -13.32
N VAL A 346 -5.78 -7.68 -14.04
CA VAL A 346 -6.17 -6.33 -13.63
C VAL A 346 -7.67 -6.26 -13.38
N ILE A 347 -8.50 -6.76 -14.29
CA ILE A 347 -9.97 -6.74 -14.16
C ILE A 347 -10.40 -7.49 -12.89
N LEU A 348 -9.89 -8.70 -12.66
CA LEU A 348 -10.25 -9.51 -11.51
C LEU A 348 -9.79 -8.89 -10.18
N LEU A 349 -8.57 -8.37 -10.14
CA LEU A 349 -8.05 -7.67 -8.98
C LEU A 349 -8.84 -6.38 -8.70
N LEU A 350 -9.22 -5.63 -9.74
CA LEU A 350 -10.06 -4.43 -9.62
C LEU A 350 -11.44 -4.77 -9.06
N ILE A 351 -12.05 -5.89 -9.46
CA ILE A 351 -13.33 -6.35 -8.88
C ILE A 351 -13.18 -6.51 -7.36
N GLY A 352 -12.16 -7.25 -6.90
CA GLY A 352 -11.92 -7.47 -5.48
C GLY A 352 -11.62 -6.16 -4.72
N GLN A 353 -10.77 -5.29 -5.27
CA GLN A 353 -10.44 -4.00 -4.66
C GLN A 353 -11.61 -3.03 -4.62
N THR A 354 -12.47 -3.04 -5.64
CA THR A 354 -13.68 -2.23 -5.68
C THR A 354 -14.66 -2.65 -4.59
N LEU A 355 -14.88 -3.95 -4.43
CA LEU A 355 -15.73 -4.49 -3.35
C LEU A 355 -15.19 -4.07 -1.98
N GLN A 356 -13.89 -4.18 -1.76
CA GLN A 356 -13.25 -3.76 -0.52
C GLN A 356 -13.37 -2.25 -0.29
N ALA A 357 -13.18 -1.44 -1.33
CA ALA A 357 -13.32 0.00 -1.28
C ALA A 357 -14.75 0.45 -0.93
N LEU A 358 -15.77 -0.19 -1.52
CA LEU A 358 -17.17 0.09 -1.20
C LEU A 358 -17.54 -0.33 0.24
N ALA A 359 -16.94 -1.40 0.76
CA ALA A 359 -17.12 -1.85 2.13
C ALA A 359 -16.48 -0.92 3.19
N LEU A 360 -15.71 0.08 2.78
CA LEU A 360 -15.06 1.00 3.69
C LEU A 360 -16.05 1.85 4.51
N MET A 361 -17.20 2.22 3.93
CA MET A 361 -18.27 2.93 4.66
C MET A 361 -18.86 2.10 5.81
N PRO A 362 -19.36 0.87 5.59
CA PRO A 362 -19.73 -0.03 6.68
C PRO A 362 -18.61 -0.29 7.69
N TYR A 363 -17.37 -0.44 7.22
CA TYR A 363 -16.20 -0.62 8.08
C TYR A 363 -16.04 0.54 9.08
N TYR A 364 -16.07 1.80 8.62
CA TYR A 364 -15.98 2.97 9.50
C TYR A 364 -17.20 3.14 10.40
N LEU A 365 -18.38 2.75 9.94
CA LEU A 365 -19.58 2.68 10.79
C LEU A 365 -19.36 1.73 11.98
N GLY A 366 -18.83 0.54 11.72
CA GLY A 366 -18.48 -0.43 12.75
C GLY A 366 -17.44 0.10 13.74
N LEU A 367 -16.40 0.77 13.23
CA LEU A 367 -15.37 1.40 14.07
C LEU A 367 -15.92 2.51 14.95
N ALA A 368 -16.83 3.35 14.43
CA ALA A 368 -17.48 4.42 15.18
C ALA A 368 -18.30 3.90 16.37
N HIS A 369 -18.90 2.72 16.23
CA HIS A 369 -19.60 2.03 17.32
C HIS A 369 -18.67 1.18 18.21
N GLY A 370 -17.35 1.24 18.03
CA GLY A 370 -16.40 0.43 18.79
C GLY A 370 -16.39 -1.07 18.46
N TYR A 371 -17.07 -1.49 17.38
CA TYR A 371 -17.21 -2.90 17.00
C TYR A 371 -16.00 -3.41 16.21
N VAL A 372 -14.80 -3.31 16.82
CA VAL A 372 -13.51 -3.67 16.19
C VAL A 372 -13.37 -5.19 16.01
N ARG A 373 -13.96 -5.98 16.91
CA ARG A 373 -13.81 -7.45 16.92
C ARG A 373 -14.21 -8.11 15.60
N ILE A 374 -15.22 -7.56 14.93
CA ILE A 374 -15.67 -8.10 13.64
C ILE A 374 -14.61 -7.97 12.55
N ASN A 375 -13.85 -6.87 12.53
CA ASN A 375 -12.82 -6.64 11.52
C ASN A 375 -11.69 -7.67 11.64
N LEU A 376 -11.29 -8.01 12.89
CA LEU A 376 -10.32 -9.07 13.15
C LEU A 376 -10.86 -10.45 12.71
N GLN A 377 -12.11 -10.76 13.05
CA GLN A 377 -12.74 -12.01 12.62
C GLN A 377 -12.80 -12.13 11.10
N MET A 378 -13.18 -11.04 10.41
CA MET A 378 -13.24 -11.03 8.95
C MET A 378 -11.83 -11.15 8.32
N GLY A 379 -10.81 -10.54 8.91
CA GLY A 379 -9.42 -10.72 8.48
C GLY A 379 -8.96 -12.18 8.54
N VAL A 380 -9.23 -12.86 9.65
CA VAL A 380 -8.91 -14.29 9.80
C VAL A 380 -9.70 -15.15 8.81
N ILE A 381 -11.01 -14.91 8.68
CA ILE A 381 -11.86 -15.63 7.72
C ILE A 381 -11.37 -15.41 6.28
N SER A 382 -10.98 -14.18 5.95
CA SER A 382 -10.39 -13.87 4.64
C SER A 382 -9.16 -14.70 4.36
N LEU A 383 -8.26 -14.85 5.31
CA LEU A 383 -7.06 -15.69 5.14
C LEU A 383 -7.41 -17.16 4.96
N LEU A 384 -8.36 -17.68 5.77
CA LEU A 384 -8.80 -19.08 5.68
C LEU A 384 -9.48 -19.41 4.35
N ILE A 385 -10.11 -18.43 3.70
CA ILE A 385 -10.70 -18.59 2.36
C ILE A 385 -9.64 -18.36 1.28
N LEU A 386 -8.85 -17.29 1.39
CA LEU A 386 -7.92 -16.86 0.36
C LEU A 386 -6.83 -17.89 0.10
N LEU A 387 -6.22 -18.45 1.16
CA LEU A 387 -5.09 -19.35 1.01
C LEU A 387 -5.46 -20.65 0.23
N PRO A 388 -6.50 -21.41 0.60
CA PRO A 388 -6.91 -22.58 -0.20
C PRO A 388 -7.36 -22.20 -1.62
N CYS A 389 -8.11 -21.10 -1.75
CA CYS A 389 -8.53 -20.60 -3.05
C CYS A 389 -7.34 -20.34 -3.97
N LEU A 390 -6.29 -19.66 -3.48
CA LEU A 390 -5.09 -19.37 -4.26
C LEU A 390 -4.43 -20.65 -4.78
N PHE A 391 -4.22 -21.64 -3.92
CA PHE A 391 -3.61 -22.91 -4.34
C PHE A 391 -4.45 -23.63 -5.40
N LEU A 392 -5.76 -23.70 -5.22
CA LEU A 392 -6.66 -24.41 -6.15
C LEU A 392 -6.77 -23.68 -7.49
N THR A 393 -6.93 -22.36 -7.47
CA THR A 393 -7.18 -21.61 -8.70
C THR A 393 -5.90 -21.34 -9.48
N ILE A 394 -4.75 -21.11 -8.83
CA ILE A 394 -3.48 -20.91 -9.53
C ILE A 394 -3.05 -22.20 -10.23
N ASN A 395 -3.18 -23.36 -9.57
CA ASN A 395 -2.86 -24.65 -10.19
C ASN A 395 -3.76 -24.94 -11.42
N LYS A 396 -5.01 -24.47 -11.42
CA LYS A 396 -5.95 -24.72 -12.51
C LYS A 396 -5.93 -23.65 -13.61
N PHE A 397 -5.77 -22.39 -13.25
CA PHE A 397 -5.92 -21.24 -14.15
C PHE A 397 -4.65 -20.36 -14.27
N GLY A 398 -3.53 -20.80 -13.66
CA GLY A 398 -2.27 -20.05 -13.69
C GLY A 398 -2.42 -18.64 -13.13
N LEU A 399 -1.89 -17.67 -13.87
CA LEU A 399 -1.86 -16.26 -13.48
C LEU A 399 -3.24 -15.67 -13.15
N ILE A 400 -4.27 -16.05 -13.92
CA ILE A 400 -5.65 -15.56 -13.73
C ILE A 400 -6.22 -16.08 -12.40
N GLY A 401 -5.76 -17.26 -11.96
CA GLY A 401 -6.18 -17.87 -10.70
C GLY A 401 -5.96 -16.99 -9.47
N GLY A 402 -4.84 -16.26 -9.44
CA GLY A 402 -4.59 -15.27 -8.37
C GLY A 402 -5.66 -14.18 -8.31
N GLY A 403 -6.04 -13.64 -9.47
CA GLY A 403 -7.12 -12.64 -9.57
C GLY A 403 -8.49 -13.21 -9.19
N ILE A 404 -8.81 -14.43 -9.62
CA ILE A 404 -10.07 -15.13 -9.25
C ILE A 404 -10.17 -15.30 -7.74
N SER A 405 -9.12 -15.78 -7.09
CA SER A 405 -9.09 -15.96 -5.64
C SER A 405 -9.33 -14.64 -4.90
N TRP A 406 -8.67 -13.58 -5.34
CA TRP A 406 -8.82 -12.25 -4.75
C TRP A 406 -10.24 -11.73 -4.90
N ALA A 407 -10.82 -11.78 -6.11
CA ALA A 407 -12.18 -11.35 -6.38
C ALA A 407 -13.21 -12.15 -5.57
N LEU A 408 -13.08 -13.48 -5.54
CA LEU A 408 -14.02 -14.35 -4.83
C LEU A 408 -13.95 -14.16 -3.32
N THR A 409 -12.75 -14.09 -2.75
CA THR A 409 -12.56 -13.85 -1.31
C THR A 409 -13.18 -12.52 -0.90
N ASN A 410 -12.90 -11.44 -1.64
CA ASN A 410 -13.48 -10.15 -1.33
C ASN A 410 -15.00 -10.13 -1.55
N LEU A 411 -15.53 -10.80 -2.57
CA LEU A 411 -16.98 -10.91 -2.75
C LEU A 411 -17.66 -11.54 -1.52
N LEU A 412 -17.14 -12.65 -1.03
CA LEU A 412 -17.73 -13.36 0.11
C LEU A 412 -17.58 -12.57 1.41
N VAL A 413 -16.35 -12.15 1.72
CA VAL A 413 -16.04 -11.54 3.02
C VAL A 413 -16.59 -10.14 3.15
N THR A 414 -16.46 -9.31 2.12
CA THR A 414 -16.98 -7.93 2.17
C THR A 414 -18.50 -7.91 2.18
N THR A 415 -19.16 -8.78 1.39
CA THR A 415 -20.62 -8.90 1.41
C THR A 415 -21.12 -9.28 2.80
N PHE A 416 -20.49 -10.28 3.44
CA PHE A 416 -20.86 -10.70 4.79
C PHE A 416 -20.62 -9.58 5.82
N LEU A 417 -19.48 -8.90 5.77
CA LEU A 417 -19.14 -7.78 6.67
C LEU A 417 -20.16 -6.65 6.53
N VAL A 418 -20.46 -6.25 5.29
CA VAL A 418 -21.42 -5.17 4.99
C VAL A 418 -22.80 -5.52 5.56
N VAL A 419 -23.32 -6.69 5.24
CA VAL A 419 -24.65 -7.13 5.71
C VAL A 419 -24.68 -7.17 7.23
N LYS A 420 -23.66 -7.71 7.88
CA LYS A 420 -23.61 -7.85 9.34
C LYS A 420 -23.54 -6.50 10.05
N ILE A 421 -22.73 -5.57 9.58
CA ILE A 421 -22.59 -4.25 10.20
C ILE A 421 -23.82 -3.39 9.95
N VAL A 422 -24.28 -3.30 8.69
CA VAL A 422 -25.42 -2.42 8.36
C VAL A 422 -26.71 -2.94 8.99
N LYS A 423 -26.97 -4.27 8.99
CA LYS A 423 -28.13 -4.85 9.70
C LYS A 423 -28.09 -4.59 11.20
N ARG A 424 -26.90 -4.54 11.81
CA ARG A 424 -26.77 -4.33 13.24
C ARG A 424 -27.06 -2.89 13.67
N PHE A 425 -26.58 -1.91 12.92
CA PHE A 425 -26.59 -0.50 13.34
C PHE A 425 -27.58 0.37 12.56
N LEU A 426 -27.87 0.01 11.30
CA LEU A 426 -28.71 0.78 10.38
C LEU A 426 -29.58 -0.16 9.53
N SER A 427 -30.32 -1.08 10.16
CA SER A 427 -31.07 -2.16 9.47
C SER A 427 -32.07 -1.65 8.43
N SER A 428 -32.73 -0.54 8.69
CA SER A 428 -33.77 0.03 7.82
C SER A 428 -33.24 0.58 6.49
N ILE A 429 -31.93 0.85 6.38
CA ILE A 429 -31.36 1.48 5.18
C ILE A 429 -30.53 0.55 4.31
N LEU A 430 -30.34 -0.73 4.71
CA LEU A 430 -29.49 -1.66 3.97
C LEU A 430 -29.88 -1.78 2.49
N LEU A 431 -31.15 -2.05 2.22
CA LEU A 431 -31.66 -2.21 0.85
C LEU A 431 -31.51 -0.90 0.06
N ARG A 432 -31.86 0.23 0.68
CA ARG A 432 -31.71 1.55 0.07
C ARG A 432 -30.25 1.87 -0.25
N TRP A 433 -29.33 1.52 0.65
CA TRP A 433 -27.90 1.71 0.42
C TRP A 433 -27.41 0.87 -0.77
N ILE A 434 -27.78 -0.42 -0.85
CA ILE A 434 -27.39 -1.27 -1.99
C ILE A 434 -27.94 -0.71 -3.30
N LEU A 435 -29.23 -0.34 -3.34
CA LEU A 435 -29.85 0.14 -4.57
C LEU A 435 -29.30 1.51 -4.99
N GLN A 436 -29.28 2.48 -4.07
CA GLN A 436 -28.93 3.87 -4.40
C GLN A 436 -27.42 4.10 -4.46
N CYS A 437 -26.62 3.48 -3.56
CA CYS A 437 -25.21 3.75 -3.48
C CYS A 437 -24.35 2.76 -4.28
N ILE A 438 -24.85 1.57 -4.64
CA ILE A 438 -24.07 0.61 -5.40
C ILE A 438 -24.67 0.36 -6.78
N LEU A 439 -25.91 -0.15 -6.86
CA LEU A 439 -26.49 -0.60 -8.12
C LEU A 439 -26.75 0.55 -9.09
N PHE A 440 -27.34 1.64 -8.62
CA PHE A 440 -27.64 2.79 -9.48
C PHE A 440 -26.35 3.41 -10.11
N PRO A 441 -25.30 3.77 -9.34
CA PRO A 441 -24.05 4.23 -9.92
C PRO A 441 -23.37 3.19 -10.82
N LEU A 442 -23.38 1.91 -10.42
CA LEU A 442 -22.79 0.83 -11.22
C LEU A 442 -23.42 0.75 -12.62
N ILE A 443 -24.75 0.74 -12.68
CA ILE A 443 -25.47 0.63 -13.96
C ILE A 443 -25.27 1.89 -14.80
N SER A 444 -25.44 3.08 -14.22
CA SER A 444 -25.31 4.34 -14.95
C SER A 444 -23.92 4.56 -15.52
N ILE A 445 -22.86 4.32 -14.73
CA ILE A 445 -21.48 4.43 -15.18
C ILE A 445 -21.16 3.40 -16.26
N THR A 446 -21.63 2.15 -16.10
CA THR A 446 -21.39 1.09 -17.08
C THR A 446 -22.04 1.41 -18.42
N ILE A 447 -23.28 1.88 -18.41
CA ILE A 447 -23.99 2.30 -19.64
C ILE A 447 -23.27 3.48 -20.29
N CYS A 448 -22.90 4.50 -19.52
CA CYS A 448 -22.19 5.68 -20.03
C CYS A 448 -20.86 5.30 -20.71
N LEU A 449 -20.05 4.47 -20.07
CA LEU A 449 -18.77 4.00 -20.62
C LEU A 449 -18.97 3.09 -21.85
N TRP A 450 -20.03 2.29 -21.86
CA TRP A 450 -20.35 1.45 -23.02
C TRP A 450 -20.72 2.31 -24.23
N VAL A 451 -21.55 3.33 -24.05
CA VAL A 451 -21.90 4.30 -25.09
C VAL A 451 -20.67 5.06 -25.57
N LEU A 452 -19.83 5.54 -24.65
CA LEU A 452 -18.57 6.22 -25.01
C LEU A 452 -17.65 5.32 -25.81
N LYS A 453 -17.54 4.05 -25.47
CA LYS A 453 -16.72 3.08 -26.24
C LYS A 453 -17.22 2.85 -27.63
N LEU A 454 -18.54 2.95 -27.87
CA LEU A 454 -19.13 2.86 -29.24
C LEU A 454 -18.84 4.10 -30.07
N ILE A 455 -18.89 5.30 -29.45
CA ILE A 455 -18.70 6.59 -30.13
C ILE A 455 -17.21 6.84 -30.38
N THR A 456 -16.33 6.46 -29.46
CA THR A 456 -14.89 6.68 -29.54
C THR A 456 -14.13 5.34 -29.52
N PRO A 457 -14.03 4.65 -30.67
CA PRO A 457 -13.25 3.42 -30.73
C PRO A 457 -11.77 3.74 -30.48
N ILE A 458 -11.29 3.45 -29.26
CA ILE A 458 -9.89 3.65 -28.90
C ILE A 458 -9.09 2.48 -29.48
N ASN A 459 -8.44 2.73 -30.63
CA ASN A 459 -7.56 1.76 -31.26
C ASN A 459 -6.16 1.81 -30.58
N LEU A 460 -5.51 0.65 -30.46
CA LEU A 460 -4.15 0.54 -29.98
C LEU A 460 -3.10 1.25 -30.87
N MET A 461 -3.50 1.67 -32.08
CA MET A 461 -2.67 2.45 -33.01
C MET A 461 -2.54 3.94 -32.63
N PHE A 462 -3.33 4.44 -31.65
CA PHE A 462 -3.17 5.80 -31.18
C PHE A 462 -1.88 5.94 -30.33
N SER A 463 -1.26 7.12 -30.38
CA SER A 463 -0.14 7.43 -29.49
C SER A 463 -0.55 7.24 -28.03
N GLN A 464 0.37 6.76 -27.19
CA GLN A 464 0.13 6.48 -25.77
C GLN A 464 -0.57 7.65 -25.04
N TRP A 465 -0.18 8.88 -25.32
CA TRP A 465 -0.77 10.08 -24.74
C TRP A 465 -2.25 10.29 -25.10
N ARG A 466 -2.64 9.99 -26.34
CA ARG A 466 -4.05 10.09 -26.76
C ARG A 466 -4.92 9.08 -26.01
N ILE A 467 -4.41 7.88 -25.78
CA ILE A 467 -5.12 6.86 -25.00
C ILE A 467 -5.35 7.33 -23.55
N PHE A 468 -4.34 7.90 -22.89
CA PHE A 468 -4.50 8.46 -21.54
C PHE A 468 -5.51 9.60 -21.49
N VAL A 469 -5.48 10.52 -22.48
CA VAL A 469 -6.43 11.63 -22.57
C VAL A 469 -7.86 11.10 -22.76
N CYS A 470 -8.06 10.11 -23.66
CA CYS A 470 -9.39 9.53 -23.86
C CYS A 470 -9.92 8.80 -22.61
N ILE A 471 -9.08 8.06 -21.90
CA ILE A 471 -9.46 7.41 -20.63
C ILE A 471 -9.80 8.47 -19.57
N GLY A 472 -9.00 9.54 -19.47
CA GLY A 472 -9.25 10.66 -18.57
C GLY A 472 -10.58 11.37 -18.86
N ILE A 473 -10.85 11.68 -20.13
CA ILE A 473 -12.12 12.29 -20.55
C ILE A 473 -13.29 11.34 -20.24
N SER A 474 -13.17 10.05 -20.55
CA SER A 474 -14.23 9.08 -20.25
C SER A 474 -14.53 8.98 -18.76
N ALA A 475 -13.52 9.02 -17.91
CA ALA A 475 -13.70 9.01 -16.46
C ALA A 475 -14.35 10.30 -15.92
N THR A 476 -13.97 11.47 -16.46
CA THR A 476 -14.53 12.76 -16.02
C THR A 476 -15.98 12.97 -16.51
N THR A 477 -16.33 12.45 -17.69
CA THR A 477 -17.72 12.55 -18.21
C THR A 477 -18.69 11.61 -17.50
N THR A 478 -18.19 10.61 -16.76
CA THR A 478 -19.02 9.68 -15.97
C THR A 478 -19.21 10.13 -14.52
N LEU A 479 -18.43 11.10 -14.03
CA LEU A 479 -18.59 11.76 -12.73
C LEU A 479 -19.66 12.83 -12.76
#